data_d448ee2f25437832124a4c6d56c3a669
#
_entry.id   d448ee2f25437832124a4c6d56c3a669
#
_cell.length_a   1.000
_cell.length_b   1.000
_cell.length_c   1.000
_cell.angle_alpha   90.00
_cell.angle_beta   90.00
_cell.angle_gamma   90.00
#
_symmetry.space_group_name_H-M   'P 1'
#
loop_
_entity.id
_entity.type
_entity.pdbx_description
1 polymer ?
#
loop_
_entity_poly.entity_id
_entity_poly.type
_entity_poly.pdbx_seq_one_letter_code
_entity_poly.pdbx_strand_id
1 'polypeptide(L)'
;MKSSSNIKCSLISRLRNMSGWNIILAIISVFLFIFIAQYTLPYALSFSPDSQEPYRLAGEQLALNGRGSIPSCVPCHGLQGQGNARLASPRLAGLHPGYIKKQLEDYARDPLKTRAVVDPIARDYVKTPRTYGDLTVFTPGTRYDPKMNELARKLSAEDRHNLAIYYSKLSFVATPKAYDFETLERGEDLALRGKPEYGLPSCDSCHGPGGQGFGEIFPPLAGQPVTYIIAQINKWQTGKRDNDHLALMRNIADQLTDGDKVNVAAYYNNLSYSVNSE
;
A
#
# COMPACT_ATOMS: atom_id res chain seq x y z
N MET A 1 -61.44 15.18 11.73
CA MET A 1 -61.34 13.80 11.25
C MET A 1 -62.25 13.53 10.06
N LYS A 2 -62.01 14.17 8.86
CA LYS A 2 -62.79 13.94 7.62
C LYS A 2 -61.95 13.87 6.34
N SER A 3 -60.65 13.54 6.41
CA SER A 3 -59.78 13.55 5.22
C SER A 3 -59.32 12.17 4.72
N SER A 4 -59.46 11.11 5.50
CA SER A 4 -58.91 9.78 5.14
C SER A 4 -59.85 8.92 4.29
N SER A 5 -61.15 9.17 4.32
CA SER A 5 -62.18 8.36 3.60
C SER A 5 -62.30 8.70 2.10
N ASN A 6 -62.04 9.95 1.72
CA ASN A 6 -62.15 10.40 0.32
C ASN A 6 -61.00 9.95 -0.61
N ILE A 7 -59.83 9.69 -0.02
CA ILE A 7 -58.67 9.22 -0.82
C ILE A 7 -58.84 7.75 -1.22
N LYS A 8 -59.36 6.90 -0.31
CA LYS A 8 -59.57 5.48 -0.60
C LYS A 8 -60.64 5.25 -1.66
N CYS A 9 -61.72 6.07 -1.70
CA CYS A 9 -62.77 5.93 -2.67
C CYS A 9 -62.33 6.34 -4.09
N SER A 10 -61.46 7.35 -4.24
CA SER A 10 -60.90 7.82 -5.52
C SER A 10 -59.92 6.81 -6.12
N LEU A 11 -59.13 6.12 -5.30
CA LEU A 11 -58.17 5.12 -5.79
C LEU A 11 -58.86 3.87 -6.33
N ILE A 12 -59.86 3.38 -5.63
CA ILE A 12 -60.65 2.17 -5.98
C ILE A 12 -61.42 2.40 -7.32
N SER A 13 -62.00 3.59 -7.51
CA SER A 13 -62.71 3.92 -8.74
C SER A 13 -61.81 4.02 -9.99
N ARG A 14 -60.54 4.46 -9.81
CA ARG A 14 -59.55 4.50 -10.90
C ARG A 14 -59.06 3.12 -11.29
N LEU A 15 -58.91 2.20 -10.34
CA LEU A 15 -58.50 0.81 -10.64
C LEU A 15 -59.59 0.02 -11.39
N ARG A 16 -60.85 0.32 -11.18
CA ARG A 16 -61.98 -0.38 -11.81
C ARG A 16 -62.14 -0.08 -13.31
N ASN A 17 -61.58 1.01 -13.80
CA ASN A 17 -61.63 1.43 -15.21
C ASN A 17 -60.35 1.22 -16.00
N MET A 18 -59.34 0.55 -15.42
CA MET A 18 -58.09 0.23 -16.13
C MET A 18 -58.29 -1.01 -16.99
N SER A 19 -57.81 -0.97 -18.24
CA SER A 19 -57.74 -2.14 -19.09
C SER A 19 -56.83 -3.21 -18.46
N GLY A 20 -57.10 -4.49 -18.70
CA GLY A 20 -56.30 -5.60 -18.13
C GLY A 20 -54.78 -5.43 -18.34
N TRP A 21 -54.39 -4.84 -19.47
CA TRP A 21 -52.98 -4.52 -19.79
C TRP A 21 -52.37 -3.49 -18.84
N ASN A 22 -53.11 -2.45 -18.45
CA ASN A 22 -52.62 -1.42 -17.53
C ASN A 22 -52.48 -1.94 -16.11
N ILE A 23 -53.29 -2.89 -15.69
CA ILE A 23 -53.18 -3.56 -14.40
C ILE A 23 -51.93 -4.45 -14.39
N ILE A 24 -51.66 -5.21 -15.44
CA ILE A 24 -50.47 -6.05 -15.57
C ILE A 24 -49.22 -5.19 -15.55
N LEU A 25 -49.16 -4.08 -16.29
CA LEU A 25 -48.04 -3.17 -16.27
C LEU A 25 -47.78 -2.53 -14.88
N ALA A 26 -48.83 -2.16 -14.17
CA ALA A 26 -48.73 -1.63 -12.83
C ALA A 26 -48.16 -2.67 -11.84
N ILE A 27 -48.61 -3.93 -11.94
CA ILE A 27 -48.09 -5.03 -11.13
C ILE A 27 -46.61 -5.30 -11.44
N ILE A 28 -46.25 -5.37 -12.72
CA ILE A 28 -44.83 -5.56 -13.12
C ILE A 28 -43.97 -4.42 -12.62
N SER A 29 -44.42 -3.18 -12.70
CA SER A 29 -43.71 -2.00 -12.23
C SER A 29 -43.46 -2.02 -10.69
N VAL A 30 -44.49 -2.47 -9.93
CA VAL A 30 -44.34 -2.63 -8.47
C VAL A 30 -43.37 -3.76 -8.15
N PHE A 31 -43.44 -4.91 -8.81
CA PHE A 31 -42.48 -6.00 -8.60
C PHE A 31 -41.05 -5.61 -8.98
N LEU A 32 -40.87 -4.89 -10.09
CA LEU A 32 -39.60 -4.39 -10.54
C LEU A 32 -39.03 -3.39 -9.51
N PHE A 33 -39.86 -2.50 -8.98
CA PHE A 33 -39.44 -1.55 -7.93
C PHE A 33 -39.06 -2.26 -6.62
N ILE A 34 -39.81 -3.25 -6.19
CA ILE A 34 -39.50 -4.07 -5.02
C ILE A 34 -38.20 -4.85 -5.25
N PHE A 35 -38.05 -5.44 -6.46
CA PHE A 35 -36.83 -6.17 -6.82
C PHE A 35 -35.61 -5.24 -6.79
N ILE A 36 -35.70 -4.07 -7.42
CA ILE A 36 -34.64 -3.05 -7.41
C ILE A 36 -34.34 -2.63 -5.96
N ALA A 37 -35.37 -2.34 -5.15
CA ALA A 37 -35.19 -1.93 -3.75
C ALA A 37 -34.54 -3.03 -2.90
N GLN A 38 -34.87 -4.29 -3.12
CA GLN A 38 -34.29 -5.41 -2.33
C GLN A 38 -32.87 -5.77 -2.74
N TYR A 39 -32.50 -5.62 -4.01
CA TYR A 39 -31.22 -6.07 -4.52
C TYR A 39 -30.22 -4.94 -4.75
N THR A 40 -30.65 -3.70 -5.05
CA THR A 40 -29.72 -2.58 -5.26
C THR A 40 -29.52 -1.69 -4.02
N LEU A 41 -30.53 -1.51 -3.19
CA LEU A 41 -30.42 -0.69 -1.98
C LEU A 41 -29.38 -1.23 -0.96
N PRO A 42 -29.34 -2.55 -0.66
CA PRO A 42 -28.31 -3.09 0.23
C PRO A 42 -26.91 -2.91 -0.31
N TYR A 43 -26.72 -3.05 -1.62
CA TYR A 43 -25.41 -2.83 -2.26
C TYR A 43 -24.99 -1.36 -2.27
N ALA A 44 -25.91 -0.45 -2.50
CA ALA A 44 -25.64 1.00 -2.47
C ALA A 44 -25.37 1.52 -1.05
N LEU A 45 -25.99 0.92 -0.03
CA LEU A 45 -25.78 1.29 1.38
C LEU A 45 -24.53 0.65 2.00
N SER A 46 -24.01 -0.44 1.41
CA SER A 46 -22.77 -1.07 1.86
C SER A 46 -21.50 -0.46 1.23
N PHE A 47 -21.63 0.36 0.19
CA PHE A 47 -20.52 1.08 -0.42
C PHE A 47 -20.56 2.57 -0.01
N SER A 48 -20.45 2.83 1.31
CA SER A 48 -20.15 4.17 1.80
C SER A 48 -18.66 4.39 1.67
N PRO A 49 -18.20 5.37 0.89
CA PRO A 49 -16.79 5.77 0.89
C PRO A 49 -16.30 6.20 2.28
N ASP A 50 -17.22 6.45 3.19
CA ASP A 50 -17.00 6.89 4.58
C ASP A 50 -16.77 5.76 5.58
N SER A 51 -16.84 4.48 5.15
CA SER A 51 -16.65 3.34 6.07
C SER A 51 -15.22 3.25 6.65
N GLN A 52 -14.24 3.88 6.01
CA GLN A 52 -12.85 3.91 6.47
C GLN A 52 -12.47 5.17 7.27
N GLU A 53 -13.37 6.16 7.36
CA GLU A 53 -13.07 7.43 8.01
C GLU A 53 -12.72 7.29 9.50
N PRO A 54 -13.39 6.46 10.31
CA PRO A 54 -12.97 6.24 11.70
C PRO A 54 -11.54 5.71 11.83
N TYR A 55 -11.15 4.79 10.96
CA TYR A 55 -9.79 4.23 10.94
C TYR A 55 -8.76 5.26 10.50
N ARG A 56 -9.10 6.08 9.49
CA ARG A 56 -8.27 7.19 9.02
C ARG A 56 -8.01 8.19 10.15
N LEU A 57 -9.05 8.65 10.86
CA LEU A 57 -8.94 9.58 11.98
C LEU A 57 -8.12 9.02 13.13
N ALA A 58 -8.33 7.75 13.49
CA ALA A 58 -7.54 7.08 14.53
C ALA A 58 -6.07 6.97 14.11
N GLY A 59 -5.80 6.63 12.84
CA GLY A 59 -4.46 6.60 12.27
C GLY A 59 -3.78 7.97 12.26
N GLU A 60 -4.50 9.03 11.92
CA GLU A 60 -4.04 10.42 11.96
C GLU A 60 -3.62 10.83 13.37
N GLN A 61 -4.50 10.63 14.35
CA GLN A 61 -4.21 10.93 15.75
C GLN A 61 -2.93 10.23 16.24
N LEU A 62 -2.80 8.94 15.93
CA LEU A 62 -1.62 8.17 16.31
C LEU A 62 -0.35 8.65 15.57
N ALA A 63 -0.46 8.92 14.28
CA ALA A 63 0.66 9.38 13.46
C ALA A 63 1.19 10.76 13.91
N LEU A 64 0.30 11.70 14.20
CA LEU A 64 0.65 13.06 14.57
C LEU A 64 1.10 13.19 16.03
N ASN A 65 0.40 12.55 16.95
CA ASN A 65 0.56 12.78 18.38
C ASN A 65 1.27 11.63 19.12
N GLY A 66 1.31 10.42 18.52
CA GLY A 66 1.70 9.23 19.26
C GLY A 66 0.64 8.81 20.29
N ARG A 67 0.98 7.82 21.12
CA ARG A 67 0.14 7.36 22.22
C ARG A 67 0.98 6.60 23.27
N GLY A 68 1.01 7.05 24.51
CA GLY A 68 1.80 6.40 25.56
C GLY A 68 3.28 6.30 25.20
N SER A 69 3.81 5.08 25.08
CA SER A 69 5.20 4.84 24.67
C SER A 69 5.41 4.80 23.14
N ILE A 70 4.37 5.01 22.35
CA ILE A 70 4.43 5.10 20.89
C ILE A 70 4.65 6.57 20.52
N PRO A 71 5.81 6.97 19.99
CA PRO A 71 6.05 8.34 19.58
C PRO A 71 5.28 8.71 18.31
N SER A 72 5.16 10.01 18.03
CA SER A 72 4.71 10.52 16.74
C SER A 72 5.59 10.00 15.59
N CYS A 73 5.00 9.73 14.44
CA CYS A 73 5.69 9.29 13.24
C CYS A 73 6.33 10.46 12.45
N VAL A 74 5.85 11.68 12.72
CA VAL A 74 6.20 12.91 11.98
C VAL A 74 7.70 13.22 11.97
N PRO A 75 8.45 13.12 13.08
CA PRO A 75 9.88 13.49 13.06
C PRO A 75 10.72 12.70 12.04
N CYS A 76 10.31 11.47 11.73
CA CYS A 76 11.03 10.61 10.78
C CYS A 76 10.38 10.60 9.40
N HIS A 77 9.05 10.56 9.31
CA HIS A 77 8.35 10.40 8.04
C HIS A 77 7.79 11.71 7.44
N GLY A 78 7.92 12.82 8.18
CA GLY A 78 7.39 14.12 7.79
C GLY A 78 5.91 14.28 8.11
N LEU A 79 5.45 15.53 8.24
CA LEU A 79 4.06 15.87 8.61
C LEU A 79 3.03 15.33 7.61
N GLN A 80 3.38 15.34 6.33
CA GLN A 80 2.54 14.85 5.24
C GLN A 80 2.93 13.42 4.80
N GLY A 81 3.73 12.71 5.58
CA GLY A 81 4.24 11.40 5.21
C GLY A 81 5.16 11.39 3.99
N GLN A 82 5.78 12.54 3.67
CA GLN A 82 6.62 12.71 2.48
C GLN A 82 8.00 12.04 2.58
N GLY A 83 8.36 11.53 3.75
CA GLY A 83 9.66 10.93 4.01
C GLY A 83 10.73 11.95 4.40
N ASN A 84 11.93 11.43 4.70
CA ASN A 84 13.08 12.23 5.10
C ASN A 84 14.37 11.62 4.56
N ALA A 85 14.97 12.29 3.57
CA ALA A 85 16.19 11.83 2.94
C ALA A 85 17.39 11.76 3.89
N ARG A 86 17.49 12.68 4.88
CA ARG A 86 18.61 12.69 5.84
C ARG A 86 18.58 11.47 6.77
N LEU A 87 17.39 10.97 7.07
CA LEU A 87 17.17 9.82 7.94
C LEU A 87 16.99 8.52 7.16
N ALA A 88 17.05 8.55 5.83
CA ALA A 88 16.67 7.46 4.95
C ALA A 88 15.29 6.87 5.30
N SER A 89 14.37 7.73 5.74
CA SER A 89 12.99 7.36 6.06
C SER A 89 12.11 7.47 4.83
N PRO A 90 11.26 6.47 4.56
CA PRO A 90 10.44 6.47 3.36
C PRO A 90 9.32 7.51 3.38
N ARG A 91 8.91 7.91 2.18
CA ARG A 91 7.57 8.43 1.94
C ARG A 91 6.56 7.34 2.26
N LEU A 92 5.54 7.69 3.03
CA LEU A 92 4.40 6.83 3.37
C LEU A 92 3.13 7.27 2.65
N ALA A 93 2.99 8.56 2.35
CA ALA A 93 1.84 9.12 1.68
C ALA A 93 1.57 8.43 0.35
N GLY A 94 0.31 8.01 0.14
CA GLY A 94 -0.14 7.35 -1.08
C GLY A 94 0.40 5.95 -1.31
N LEU A 95 1.01 5.30 -0.31
CA LEU A 95 1.36 3.88 -0.41
C LEU A 95 0.10 3.03 -0.22
N HIS A 96 0.03 1.90 -0.91
CA HIS A 96 -1.07 0.94 -0.76
C HIS A 96 -1.21 0.49 0.70
N PRO A 97 -2.42 0.52 1.30
CA PRO A 97 -2.61 0.23 2.72
C PRO A 97 -2.18 -1.18 3.11
N GLY A 98 -2.41 -2.18 2.25
CA GLY A 98 -1.93 -3.55 2.44
C GLY A 98 -0.40 -3.61 2.53
N TYR A 99 0.31 -2.83 1.70
CA TYR A 99 1.77 -2.74 1.76
C TYR A 99 2.24 -2.14 3.09
N ILE A 100 1.67 -1.01 3.53
CA ILE A 100 2.04 -0.37 4.80
C ILE A 100 1.81 -1.32 5.97
N LYS A 101 0.61 -1.93 6.04
CA LYS A 101 0.25 -2.89 7.08
C LYS A 101 1.25 -4.05 7.12
N LYS A 102 1.52 -4.68 5.97
CA LYS A 102 2.51 -5.77 5.87
C LYS A 102 3.89 -5.34 6.37
N GLN A 103 4.38 -4.15 5.97
CA GLN A 103 5.69 -3.68 6.43
C GLN A 103 5.76 -3.49 7.94
N LEU A 104 4.70 -2.96 8.56
CA LEU A 104 4.62 -2.82 10.01
C LEU A 104 4.55 -4.18 10.72
N GLU A 105 3.86 -5.15 10.16
CA GLU A 105 3.80 -6.52 10.66
C GLU A 105 5.18 -7.20 10.58
N ASP A 106 5.88 -7.04 9.45
CA ASP A 106 7.22 -7.61 9.25
C ASP A 106 8.26 -6.99 10.19
N TYR A 107 8.16 -5.69 10.47
CA TYR A 107 8.98 -5.03 11.49
C TYR A 107 8.64 -5.48 12.92
N ALA A 108 7.39 -5.85 13.19
CA ALA A 108 6.98 -6.31 14.51
C ALA A 108 7.46 -7.73 14.84
N ARG A 109 7.80 -8.53 13.82
CA ARG A 109 8.35 -9.87 14.00
C ARG A 109 9.73 -9.80 14.67
N ASP A 110 9.95 -10.74 15.60
CA ASP A 110 11.28 -10.87 16.20
C ASP A 110 12.16 -11.68 15.25
N PRO A 111 13.23 -11.09 14.68
CA PRO A 111 14.11 -11.81 13.78
C PRO A 111 14.81 -13.01 14.45
N LEU A 112 14.91 -13.04 15.76
CA LEU A 112 15.54 -14.14 16.52
C LEU A 112 14.55 -15.25 16.89
N LYS A 113 13.26 -14.96 17.02
CA LYS A 113 12.23 -15.92 17.43
C LYS A 113 11.62 -16.69 16.25
N THR A 114 11.66 -16.14 15.04
CA THR A 114 11.09 -16.78 13.84
C THR A 114 11.93 -17.95 13.31
N ARG A 115 13.08 -18.23 13.91
CA ARG A 115 13.97 -19.32 13.48
C ARG A 115 13.34 -20.72 13.59
N ALA A 116 12.25 -20.89 14.34
CA ALA A 116 11.60 -22.19 14.58
C ALA A 116 10.54 -22.57 13.55
N VAL A 117 10.09 -21.62 12.71
CA VAL A 117 9.04 -21.87 11.69
C VAL A 117 9.60 -21.51 10.32
N VAL A 118 10.54 -22.28 9.85
CA VAL A 118 10.99 -22.20 8.45
C VAL A 118 10.08 -23.08 7.63
N ASP A 119 9.35 -22.47 6.70
CA ASP A 119 8.63 -23.19 5.67
C ASP A 119 9.61 -24.14 4.94
N PRO A 120 9.39 -25.46 4.97
CA PRO A 120 10.28 -26.43 4.30
C PRO A 120 10.44 -26.15 2.80
N ILE A 121 9.45 -25.53 2.16
CA ILE A 121 9.47 -25.18 0.73
C ILE A 121 10.46 -24.05 0.45
N ALA A 122 10.65 -23.12 1.38
CA ALA A 122 11.61 -22.03 1.21
C ALA A 122 13.07 -22.50 1.28
N ARG A 123 13.36 -23.66 1.87
CA ARG A 123 14.71 -24.23 1.95
C ARG A 123 15.31 -24.59 0.59
N ASP A 124 14.49 -25.05 -0.35
CA ASP A 124 14.95 -25.54 -1.64
C ASP A 124 15.29 -24.41 -2.62
N TYR A 125 14.76 -23.20 -2.38
CA TYR A 125 15.04 -22.02 -3.21
C TYR A 125 16.23 -21.18 -2.71
N VAL A 126 16.67 -21.34 -1.46
CA VAL A 126 17.82 -20.64 -0.88
C VAL A 126 19.02 -21.60 -0.85
N LYS A 127 19.71 -21.73 -1.98
CA LYS A 127 20.85 -22.66 -2.14
C LYS A 127 22.09 -22.33 -1.31
N THR A 128 22.17 -21.21 -0.61
CA THR A 128 23.29 -20.90 0.28
C THR A 128 22.81 -20.16 1.53
N PRO A 129 23.07 -20.70 2.74
CA PRO A 129 22.97 -19.89 3.95
C PRO A 129 24.01 -18.78 3.87
N ARG A 130 23.57 -17.52 3.82
CA ARG A 130 24.50 -16.40 3.91
C ARG A 130 24.94 -16.23 5.37
N THR A 131 26.17 -16.55 5.66
CA THR A 131 26.83 -16.17 6.90
C THR A 131 27.33 -14.74 6.74
N TYR A 132 26.69 -13.81 7.43
CA TYR A 132 27.12 -12.41 7.48
C TYR A 132 27.95 -12.20 8.76
N GLY A 133 29.29 -12.24 8.62
CA GLY A 133 30.18 -11.90 9.71
C GLY A 133 29.78 -12.50 11.06
N ASP A 134 30.31 -12.11 12.17
CA ASP A 134 30.08 -12.68 13.51
C ASP A 134 28.63 -12.70 14.01
N LEU A 135 27.62 -12.64 13.15
CA LEU A 135 26.32 -12.50 13.65
C LEU A 135 25.11 -12.77 12.88
N THR A 136 24.19 -13.28 13.53
CA THR A 136 22.75 -13.27 13.35
C THR A 136 22.25 -13.64 11.96
N VAL A 137 21.97 -14.93 11.80
CA VAL A 137 21.16 -15.42 10.70
C VAL A 137 19.78 -14.74 10.80
N PHE A 138 19.50 -13.82 9.88
CA PHE A 138 18.16 -13.25 9.77
C PHE A 138 17.20 -14.30 9.20
N THR A 139 16.04 -14.38 9.81
CA THR A 139 15.02 -15.34 9.42
C THR A 139 14.29 -14.86 8.17
N PRO A 140 13.96 -15.78 7.21
CA PRO A 140 13.13 -15.41 6.08
C PRO A 140 11.82 -14.73 6.50
N GLY A 141 11.41 -13.69 5.77
CA GLY A 141 10.21 -12.92 6.08
C GLY A 141 10.42 -11.80 7.09
N THR A 142 11.66 -11.47 7.46
CA THR A 142 11.96 -10.40 8.40
C THR A 142 12.42 -9.11 7.71
N ARG A 143 12.21 -8.00 8.40
CA ARG A 143 12.70 -6.69 8.02
C ARG A 143 13.38 -6.04 9.23
N TYR A 144 14.68 -5.77 9.11
CA TYR A 144 15.45 -5.24 10.23
C TYR A 144 15.69 -3.74 10.09
N ASP A 145 15.25 -3.03 11.11
CA ASP A 145 15.59 -1.66 11.42
C ASP A 145 15.35 -1.44 12.92
N PRO A 146 16.38 -1.13 13.73
CA PRO A 146 16.23 -1.10 15.18
C PRO A 146 15.09 -0.22 15.68
N LYS A 147 14.94 0.99 15.10
CA LYS A 147 13.90 1.94 15.49
C LYS A 147 12.51 1.45 15.06
N MET A 148 12.38 1.00 13.81
CA MET A 148 11.10 0.52 13.31
C MET A 148 10.67 -0.80 13.94
N ASN A 149 11.62 -1.72 14.24
CA ASN A 149 11.29 -2.96 14.95
C ASN A 149 10.80 -2.68 16.38
N GLU A 150 11.45 -1.77 17.10
CA GLU A 150 11.02 -1.37 18.45
C GLU A 150 9.62 -0.74 18.41
N LEU A 151 9.40 0.20 17.49
CA LEU A 151 8.13 0.91 17.34
C LEU A 151 7.01 -0.04 16.91
N ALA A 152 7.25 -0.85 15.88
CA ALA A 152 6.22 -1.73 15.32
C ALA A 152 5.74 -2.80 16.32
N ARG A 153 6.61 -3.24 17.24
CA ARG A 153 6.20 -4.15 18.34
C ARG A 153 5.27 -3.51 19.35
N LYS A 154 5.28 -2.18 19.49
CA LYS A 154 4.36 -1.44 20.37
C LYS A 154 2.98 -1.21 19.74
N LEU A 155 2.87 -1.32 18.40
CA LEU A 155 1.62 -1.14 17.68
C LEU A 155 0.74 -2.40 17.77
N SER A 156 -0.53 -2.22 18.09
CA SER A 156 -1.54 -3.27 17.94
C SER A 156 -1.82 -3.58 16.46
N ALA A 157 -2.55 -4.65 16.18
CA ALA A 157 -3.00 -4.95 14.82
C ALA A 157 -3.91 -3.85 14.26
N GLU A 158 -4.75 -3.27 15.13
CA GLU A 158 -5.63 -2.16 14.81
C GLU A 158 -4.84 -0.88 14.53
N ASP A 159 -3.82 -0.55 15.33
CA ASP A 159 -2.94 0.59 15.08
C ASP A 159 -2.27 0.51 13.71
N ARG A 160 -1.78 -0.68 13.33
CA ARG A 160 -1.14 -0.90 12.02
C ARG A 160 -2.13 -0.72 10.89
N HIS A 161 -3.38 -1.17 11.08
CA HIS A 161 -4.46 -0.96 10.11
C HIS A 161 -4.81 0.53 9.98
N ASN A 162 -5.02 1.22 11.10
CA ASN A 162 -5.39 2.63 11.13
C ASN A 162 -4.31 3.52 10.48
N LEU A 163 -3.03 3.29 10.83
CA LEU A 163 -1.91 3.98 10.21
C LEU A 163 -1.82 3.69 8.70
N ALA A 164 -2.10 2.46 8.27
CA ALA A 164 -2.09 2.10 6.87
C ALA A 164 -3.17 2.86 6.08
N ILE A 165 -4.40 2.92 6.62
CA ILE A 165 -5.50 3.69 6.03
C ILE A 165 -5.17 5.19 5.99
N TYR A 166 -4.66 5.75 7.09
CA TYR A 166 -4.31 7.18 7.14
C TYR A 166 -3.29 7.54 6.08
N TYR A 167 -2.14 6.88 6.05
CA TYR A 167 -1.07 7.23 5.11
C TYR A 167 -1.43 6.95 3.66
N SER A 168 -2.25 5.94 3.37
CA SER A 168 -2.69 5.63 2.01
C SER A 168 -3.59 6.72 1.41
N LYS A 169 -4.31 7.46 2.25
CA LYS A 169 -5.20 8.55 1.84
C LYS A 169 -4.50 9.91 1.75
N LEU A 170 -3.24 10.01 2.15
CA LEU A 170 -2.50 11.27 2.03
C LEU A 170 -2.08 11.51 0.58
N SER A 171 -2.36 12.72 0.10
CA SER A 171 -1.85 13.20 -1.18
C SER A 171 -0.35 13.41 -1.12
N PHE A 172 0.31 13.19 -2.24
CA PHE A 172 1.74 13.44 -2.39
C PHE A 172 2.06 13.95 -3.79
N VAL A 173 2.90 14.96 -3.86
CA VAL A 173 3.47 15.46 -5.11
C VAL A 173 4.98 15.44 -4.97
N ALA A 174 5.64 14.66 -5.85
CA ALA A 174 7.10 14.63 -5.91
C ALA A 174 7.60 15.93 -6.51
N THR A 175 8.63 16.50 -5.91
CA THR A 175 9.37 17.62 -6.48
C THR A 175 10.66 17.07 -7.09
N PRO A 176 10.82 17.13 -8.42
CA PRO A 176 12.05 16.73 -9.08
C PRO A 176 13.26 17.45 -8.51
N LYS A 177 14.37 16.73 -8.37
CA LYS A 177 15.64 17.29 -7.91
C LYS A 177 16.63 17.31 -9.06
N ALA A 178 17.57 18.25 -9.00
CA ALA A 178 18.65 18.31 -9.99
C ALA A 178 19.63 17.18 -9.75
N TYR A 179 19.81 16.35 -10.78
CA TYR A 179 20.85 15.35 -10.93
C TYR A 179 21.54 15.58 -12.27
N ASP A 180 22.77 15.11 -12.42
CA ASP A 180 23.45 15.14 -13.69
C ASP A 180 22.76 14.22 -14.71
N PHE A 181 22.87 14.58 -15.99
CA PHE A 181 22.20 13.90 -17.10
C PHE A 181 22.59 12.42 -17.18
N GLU A 182 23.87 12.12 -17.03
CA GLU A 182 24.38 10.74 -17.14
C GLU A 182 23.82 9.83 -16.05
N THR A 183 23.72 10.32 -14.82
CA THR A 183 23.09 9.61 -13.70
C THR A 183 21.62 9.29 -14.00
N LEU A 184 20.86 10.25 -14.52
CA LEU A 184 19.45 10.05 -14.87
C LEU A 184 19.28 9.11 -16.04
N GLU A 185 20.06 9.25 -17.11
CA GLU A 185 20.02 8.40 -18.31
C GLU A 185 20.31 6.93 -17.95
N ARG A 186 21.37 6.68 -17.19
CA ARG A 186 21.71 5.32 -16.73
C ARG A 186 20.64 4.75 -15.79
N GLY A 187 20.05 5.59 -14.96
CA GLY A 187 18.94 5.20 -14.08
C GLY A 187 17.68 4.84 -14.85
N GLU A 188 17.36 5.63 -15.88
CA GLU A 188 16.23 5.37 -16.79
C GLU A 188 16.43 4.09 -17.58
N ASP A 189 17.61 3.89 -18.15
CA ASP A 189 17.93 2.68 -18.90
C ASP A 189 17.76 1.43 -18.05
N LEU A 190 18.28 1.45 -16.83
CA LEU A 190 18.12 0.36 -15.87
C LEU A 190 16.66 0.16 -15.45
N ALA A 191 15.91 1.25 -15.23
CA ALA A 191 14.51 1.19 -14.84
C ALA A 191 13.62 0.59 -15.94
N LEU A 192 13.84 0.99 -17.19
CA LEU A 192 13.00 0.62 -18.33
C LEU A 192 13.43 -0.69 -19.02
N ARG A 193 14.73 -0.99 -19.05
CA ARG A 193 15.29 -2.13 -19.79
C ARG A 193 15.91 -3.20 -18.89
N GLY A 194 16.38 -2.83 -17.69
CA GLY A 194 17.17 -3.75 -16.87
C GLY A 194 18.55 -4.04 -17.47
N LYS A 195 19.05 -5.24 -17.21
CA LYS A 195 20.29 -5.79 -17.80
C LYS A 195 20.02 -7.22 -18.26
N PRO A 196 19.40 -7.41 -19.44
CA PRO A 196 18.96 -8.73 -19.91
C PRO A 196 20.10 -9.74 -20.01
N GLU A 197 21.30 -9.29 -20.33
CA GLU A 197 22.52 -10.11 -20.41
C GLU A 197 22.92 -10.75 -19.07
N TYR A 198 22.46 -10.17 -17.96
CA TYR A 198 22.65 -10.71 -16.61
C TYR A 198 21.36 -11.28 -16.02
N GLY A 199 20.26 -11.34 -16.79
CA GLY A 199 18.96 -11.80 -16.30
C GLY A 199 18.29 -10.82 -15.32
N LEU A 200 18.71 -9.55 -15.32
CA LEU A 200 18.09 -8.49 -14.51
C LEU A 200 16.93 -7.85 -15.29
N PRO A 201 15.66 -8.07 -14.87
CA PRO A 201 14.52 -7.47 -15.54
C PRO A 201 14.46 -5.96 -15.30
N SER A 202 13.66 -5.25 -16.12
CA SER A 202 13.35 -3.85 -15.87
C SER A 202 12.62 -3.67 -14.52
N CYS A 203 12.92 -2.60 -13.81
CA CYS A 203 12.26 -2.32 -12.53
C CYS A 203 10.77 -2.02 -12.73
N ASP A 204 10.43 -1.32 -13.81
CA ASP A 204 9.06 -0.94 -14.17
C ASP A 204 8.18 -2.17 -14.49
N SER A 205 8.75 -3.31 -14.89
CA SER A 205 7.99 -4.54 -15.14
C SER A 205 7.23 -5.06 -13.90
N CYS A 206 7.75 -4.75 -12.70
CA CYS A 206 7.11 -5.09 -11.44
C CYS A 206 6.58 -3.85 -10.70
N HIS A 207 7.34 -2.77 -10.67
CA HIS A 207 6.97 -1.55 -9.94
C HIS A 207 6.05 -0.60 -10.74
N GLY A 208 5.58 -1.03 -11.92
CA GLY A 208 4.68 -0.28 -12.79
C GLY A 208 5.38 0.83 -13.57
N PRO A 209 4.76 1.31 -14.65
CA PRO A 209 5.30 2.37 -15.49
C PRO A 209 5.69 3.60 -14.67
N GLY A 210 6.94 4.07 -14.83
CA GLY A 210 7.45 5.18 -14.04
C GLY A 210 7.54 4.89 -12.54
N GLY A 211 7.56 3.62 -12.13
CA GLY A 211 7.67 3.26 -10.72
C GLY A 211 6.48 3.68 -9.86
N GLN A 212 5.27 3.75 -10.43
CA GLN A 212 4.06 4.14 -9.69
C GLN A 212 3.55 3.08 -8.72
N GLY A 213 4.09 1.86 -8.77
CA GLY A 213 3.67 0.73 -7.96
C GLY A 213 2.50 -0.04 -8.54
N PHE A 214 2.26 -1.24 -8.00
CA PHE A 214 1.12 -2.07 -8.36
C PHE A 214 0.64 -2.89 -7.15
N GLY A 215 -0.56 -2.59 -6.68
CA GLY A 215 -1.20 -3.29 -5.57
C GLY A 215 -0.38 -3.24 -4.27
N GLU A 216 -0.52 -4.26 -3.45
CA GLU A 216 0.11 -4.32 -2.12
C GLU A 216 1.52 -4.94 -2.12
N ILE A 217 1.93 -5.56 -3.23
CA ILE A 217 3.20 -6.31 -3.32
C ILE A 217 4.31 -5.43 -3.88
N PHE A 218 4.02 -4.65 -4.93
CA PHE A 218 5.00 -3.84 -5.63
C PHE A 218 4.83 -2.36 -5.30
N PRO A 219 5.56 -1.84 -4.29
CA PRO A 219 5.38 -0.46 -3.85
C PRO A 219 5.84 0.56 -4.91
N PRO A 220 5.27 1.78 -4.89
CA PRO A 220 5.77 2.88 -5.68
C PRO A 220 7.21 3.23 -5.32
N LEU A 221 8.04 3.41 -6.35
CA LEU A 221 9.42 3.90 -6.24
C LEU A 221 9.52 5.40 -6.54
N ALA A 222 8.66 5.89 -7.43
CA ALA A 222 8.61 7.31 -7.80
C ALA A 222 8.44 8.21 -6.57
N GLY A 223 9.28 9.25 -6.47
CA GLY A 223 9.25 10.18 -5.36
C GLY A 223 9.73 9.63 -3.99
N GLN A 224 10.25 8.40 -3.94
CA GLN A 224 10.91 7.92 -2.72
C GLN A 224 12.28 8.60 -2.54
N PRO A 225 12.70 8.89 -1.30
CA PRO A 225 14.03 9.42 -1.04
C PRO A 225 15.14 8.49 -1.57
N VAL A 226 16.12 9.06 -2.29
CA VAL A 226 17.27 8.30 -2.84
C VAL A 226 17.95 7.46 -1.78
N THR A 227 18.23 8.08 -0.63
CA THR A 227 18.90 7.40 0.49
C THR A 227 18.08 6.23 1.03
N TYR A 228 16.74 6.33 0.99
CA TYR A 228 15.87 5.22 1.35
C TYR A 228 15.95 4.07 0.34
N ILE A 229 15.85 4.35 -0.97
CA ILE A 229 15.94 3.32 -2.01
C ILE A 229 17.26 2.57 -1.88
N ILE A 230 18.39 3.30 -1.83
CA ILE A 230 19.73 2.71 -1.67
C ILE A 230 19.81 1.87 -0.39
N ALA A 231 19.33 2.40 0.73
CA ALA A 231 19.35 1.69 2.00
C ALA A 231 18.53 0.39 1.95
N GLN A 232 17.40 0.36 1.23
CA GLN A 232 16.60 -0.86 1.09
C GLN A 232 17.31 -1.90 0.22
N ILE A 233 17.89 -1.50 -0.92
CA ILE A 233 18.66 -2.41 -1.77
C ILE A 233 19.83 -3.01 -0.96
N ASN A 234 20.59 -2.20 -0.23
CA ASN A 234 21.66 -2.68 0.65
C ASN A 234 21.16 -3.63 1.74
N LYS A 235 19.96 -3.40 2.29
CA LYS A 235 19.36 -4.31 3.27
C LYS A 235 19.03 -5.68 2.68
N TRP A 236 18.57 -5.75 1.43
CA TRP A 236 18.39 -7.03 0.74
C TRP A 236 19.73 -7.71 0.45
N GLN A 237 20.73 -7.00 -0.06
CA GLN A 237 22.07 -7.53 -0.30
C GLN A 237 22.74 -8.08 0.97
N THR A 238 22.46 -7.46 2.12
CA THR A 238 23.02 -7.88 3.41
C THR A 238 22.13 -8.79 4.23
N GLY A 239 20.98 -9.22 3.71
CA GLY A 239 20.02 -10.06 4.40
C GLY A 239 19.27 -9.39 5.57
N LYS A 240 19.50 -8.09 5.82
CA LYS A 240 18.75 -7.31 6.81
C LYS A 240 17.29 -7.06 6.40
N ARG A 241 16.98 -7.32 5.15
CA ARG A 241 15.62 -7.34 4.61
C ARG A 241 15.43 -8.62 3.80
N ASP A 242 14.44 -9.41 4.20
CA ASP A 242 14.15 -10.71 3.61
C ASP A 242 12.65 -11.00 3.63
N ASN A 243 11.85 -9.94 3.46
CA ASN A 243 10.39 -9.99 3.54
C ASN A 243 9.69 -9.88 2.19
N ASP A 244 10.45 -10.05 1.13
CA ASP A 244 9.95 -10.06 -0.24
C ASP A 244 9.42 -11.45 -0.64
N HIS A 245 8.40 -11.46 -1.46
CA HIS A 245 7.78 -12.69 -1.95
C HIS A 245 8.73 -13.41 -2.91
N LEU A 246 8.94 -14.70 -2.71
CA LEU A 246 9.82 -15.53 -3.55
C LEU A 246 11.26 -15.02 -3.69
N ALA A 247 11.75 -14.23 -2.75
CA ALA A 247 13.08 -13.61 -2.80
C ALA A 247 13.34 -12.77 -4.07
N LEU A 248 12.29 -12.21 -4.69
CA LEU A 248 12.38 -11.45 -5.94
C LEU A 248 13.34 -10.27 -5.80
N MET A 249 13.10 -9.38 -4.82
CA MET A 249 13.94 -8.20 -4.63
C MET A 249 15.35 -8.53 -4.16
N ARG A 250 15.52 -9.61 -3.39
CA ARG A 250 16.86 -10.08 -3.01
C ARG A 250 17.67 -10.48 -4.24
N ASN A 251 17.09 -11.31 -5.12
CA ASN A 251 17.76 -11.75 -6.33
C ASN A 251 18.10 -10.57 -7.27
N ILE A 252 17.23 -9.56 -7.35
CA ILE A 252 17.48 -8.33 -8.09
C ILE A 252 18.56 -7.50 -7.42
N ALA A 253 18.48 -7.27 -6.12
CA ALA A 253 19.44 -6.46 -5.38
C ALA A 253 20.88 -7.01 -5.48
N ASP A 254 21.04 -8.33 -5.46
CA ASP A 254 22.35 -8.99 -5.57
C ASP A 254 23.06 -8.72 -6.88
N GLN A 255 22.34 -8.34 -7.93
CA GLN A 255 22.89 -8.03 -9.25
C GLN A 255 23.22 -6.52 -9.42
N LEU A 256 22.80 -5.67 -8.48
CA LEU A 256 23.01 -4.22 -8.56
C LEU A 256 24.35 -3.80 -7.98
N THR A 257 25.14 -3.08 -8.78
CA THR A 257 26.35 -2.40 -8.32
C THR A 257 26.00 -1.14 -7.50
N ASP A 258 26.97 -0.56 -6.81
CA ASP A 258 26.76 0.70 -6.08
C ASP A 258 26.37 1.85 -7.03
N GLY A 259 26.95 1.88 -8.24
CA GLY A 259 26.55 2.84 -9.27
C GLY A 259 25.09 2.65 -9.73
N ASP A 260 24.66 1.41 -9.97
CA ASP A 260 23.28 1.11 -10.34
C ASP A 260 22.28 1.59 -9.28
N LYS A 261 22.59 1.37 -8.01
CA LYS A 261 21.74 1.81 -6.90
C LYS A 261 21.57 3.33 -6.89
N VAL A 262 22.66 4.07 -7.10
CA VAL A 262 22.61 5.54 -7.15
C VAL A 262 21.80 6.01 -8.34
N ASN A 263 22.08 5.46 -9.53
CA ASN A 263 21.45 5.88 -10.77
C ASN A 263 19.93 5.62 -10.75
N VAL A 264 19.50 4.41 -10.42
CA VAL A 264 18.08 4.06 -10.39
C VAL A 264 17.32 4.79 -9.29
N ALA A 265 17.96 5.02 -8.13
CA ALA A 265 17.35 5.79 -7.04
C ALA A 265 17.20 7.27 -7.41
N ALA A 266 18.18 7.87 -8.09
CA ALA A 266 18.11 9.24 -8.60
C ALA A 266 16.99 9.37 -9.65
N TYR A 267 16.92 8.43 -10.58
CA TYR A 267 15.88 8.41 -11.61
C TYR A 267 14.47 8.41 -11.00
N TYR A 268 14.15 7.44 -10.14
CA TYR A 268 12.81 7.39 -9.50
C TYR A 268 12.51 8.57 -8.58
N ASN A 269 13.52 9.12 -7.91
CA ASN A 269 13.33 10.32 -7.09
C ASN A 269 13.06 11.58 -7.93
N ASN A 270 13.58 11.62 -9.16
CA ASN A 270 13.44 12.76 -10.09
C ASN A 270 12.13 12.73 -10.89
N LEU A 271 11.43 11.60 -10.93
CA LEU A 271 10.17 11.51 -11.66
C LEU A 271 9.10 12.42 -11.07
N SER A 272 8.40 13.14 -11.95
CA SER A 272 7.16 13.81 -11.58
C SER A 272 6.11 12.76 -11.24
N TYR A 273 5.69 12.72 -9.99
CA TYR A 273 4.74 11.75 -9.48
C TYR A 273 3.77 12.44 -8.54
N SER A 274 2.49 12.19 -8.73
CA SER A 274 1.47 12.70 -7.83
C SER A 274 0.48 11.59 -7.45
N VAL A 275 0.07 11.58 -6.21
CA VAL A 275 -1.05 10.79 -5.69
C VAL A 275 -2.08 11.76 -5.14
N ASN A 276 -3.28 11.67 -5.64
CA ASN A 276 -4.41 12.43 -5.11
C ASN A 276 -5.12 11.59 -4.05
N SER A 277 -5.58 12.24 -2.98
CA SER A 277 -6.52 11.61 -2.05
C SER A 277 -7.85 11.39 -2.77
N GLU A 278 -8.26 10.14 -2.94
CA GLU A 278 -9.63 9.82 -3.35
C GLU A 278 -10.58 9.91 -2.16
#